data_ce085822e6fc738a6b9d99ce4d68816b
#
_entry.id   ce085822e6fc738a6b9d99ce4d68816b
#
_cell.length_a   1.000
_cell.length_b   1.000
_cell.length_c   1.000
_cell.angle_alpha   90.00
_cell.angle_beta   90.00
_cell.angle_gamma   90.00
#
_symmetry.space_group_name_H-M   'P 1'
#
loop_
_entity.id
_entity.type
_entity.pdbx_description
1 polymer ?
#
loop_
_entity_poly.entity_id
_entity_poly.type
_entity_poly.pdbx_seq_one_letter_code
_entity_poly.pdbx_strand_id
1 'polypeptide(L)'
;MTPLDRAAAMVTPHAAMDPLERALAYPYDAPAHSYLFQGGASAPAVIGPRDRAGRIPVLACGSNRAPAQLARKFAAMPDAVIPVERVFLSDFDSVYAAHISGYGAIAATLQHSQGTRAELFVTWLAEALMPRMHATEGRGAFY
;
A
#
# COMPACT_ATOMS: atom_id res chain seq x y z
N MET A 1 19.45 15.87 -9.26
CA MET A 1 17.99 16.06 -9.23
C MET A 1 17.40 14.89 -8.46
N THR A 2 16.91 15.13 -7.25
CA THR A 2 16.26 14.09 -6.45
C THR A 2 14.91 13.71 -7.07
N PRO A 3 14.43 12.46 -6.92
CA PRO A 3 13.19 11.96 -7.54
C PRO A 3 11.91 12.75 -7.22
N LEU A 4 11.95 13.69 -6.29
CA LEU A 4 10.77 14.39 -5.76
C LEU A 4 10.60 15.84 -6.25
N ASP A 5 11.33 16.30 -7.26
CA ASP A 5 11.20 17.68 -7.79
C ASP A 5 9.89 17.94 -8.57
N ARG A 6 8.92 17.04 -8.52
CA ARG A 6 7.59 17.22 -9.11
C ARG A 6 6.52 17.11 -8.04
N ALA A 7 6.05 18.26 -7.57
CA ALA A 7 4.80 18.45 -6.82
C ALA A 7 4.42 17.24 -5.89
N ALA A 8 5.32 16.87 -5.00
CA ALA A 8 5.04 15.83 -4.00
C ALA A 8 4.02 16.36 -3.00
N ALA A 9 2.90 15.67 -2.86
CA ALA A 9 1.93 15.98 -1.83
C ALA A 9 2.36 15.32 -0.52
N MET A 10 2.54 16.10 0.53
CA MET A 10 2.72 15.57 1.88
C MET A 10 1.46 14.82 2.30
N VAL A 11 1.65 13.59 2.74
CA VAL A 11 0.56 12.71 3.17
C VAL A 11 0.42 12.81 4.69
N THR A 12 -0.77 13.15 5.18
CA THR A 12 -1.06 13.12 6.62
C THR A 12 -1.16 11.66 7.08
N PRO A 13 -0.33 11.20 8.00
CA PRO A 13 -0.43 9.85 8.54
C PRO A 13 -1.76 9.66 9.29
N HIS A 14 -2.44 8.54 9.09
CA HIS A 14 -3.65 8.19 9.84
C HIS A 14 -3.41 7.93 11.35
N ALA A 15 -2.19 8.10 11.85
CA ALA A 15 -1.85 7.89 13.25
C ALA A 15 -2.59 8.83 14.23
N ALA A 16 -3.11 9.97 13.72
CA ALA A 16 -3.86 10.94 14.52
C ALA A 16 -5.39 10.76 14.41
N MET A 17 -5.87 9.79 13.62
CA MET A 17 -7.31 9.53 13.46
C MET A 17 -7.85 8.72 14.64
N ASP A 18 -9.08 9.03 15.04
CA ASP A 18 -9.87 8.18 15.93
C ASP A 18 -9.96 6.75 15.35
N PRO A 19 -9.89 5.69 16.20
CA PRO A 19 -9.98 4.30 15.72
C PRO A 19 -11.22 4.01 14.87
N LEU A 20 -12.37 4.58 15.20
CA LEU A 20 -13.60 4.42 14.44
C LEU A 20 -13.51 5.10 13.07
N GLU A 21 -13.06 6.35 13.03
CA GLU A 21 -12.84 7.08 11.77
C GLU A 21 -11.87 6.33 10.88
N ARG A 22 -10.78 5.82 11.45
CA ARG A 22 -9.80 4.99 10.73
C ARG A 22 -10.42 3.71 10.17
N ALA A 23 -11.26 3.03 10.94
CA ALA A 23 -11.94 1.82 10.49
C ALA A 23 -12.92 2.09 9.35
N LEU A 24 -13.67 3.19 9.44
CA LEU A 24 -14.64 3.61 8.42
C LEU A 24 -13.97 4.11 7.14
N ALA A 25 -12.77 4.68 7.22
CA ALA A 25 -12.02 5.16 6.08
C ALA A 25 -11.28 4.05 5.30
N TYR A 26 -11.21 2.83 5.84
CA TYR A 26 -10.58 1.69 5.14
C TYR A 26 -11.28 1.40 3.80
N PRO A 27 -10.58 1.15 2.69
CA PRO A 27 -9.12 0.91 2.57
C PRO A 27 -8.25 2.15 2.35
N TYR A 28 -8.73 3.33 2.65
CA TYR A 28 -8.12 4.65 2.49
C TYR A 28 -7.99 5.09 1.02
N ASP A 29 -7.92 6.39 0.82
CA ASP A 29 -7.77 6.97 -0.51
C ASP A 29 -6.42 6.59 -1.14
N ALA A 30 -6.49 6.13 -2.38
CA ALA A 30 -5.33 5.82 -3.19
C ALA A 30 -5.41 6.57 -4.53
N PRO A 31 -4.27 7.04 -5.07
CA PRO A 31 -4.25 7.64 -6.40
C PRO A 31 -4.77 6.68 -7.47
N ALA A 32 -5.39 7.22 -8.53
CA ALA A 32 -5.81 6.43 -9.69
C ALA A 32 -4.65 6.18 -10.68
N HIS A 33 -3.40 6.26 -10.23
CA HIS A 33 -2.19 6.10 -11.03
C HIS A 33 -1.07 5.52 -10.19
N SER A 34 -0.02 5.00 -10.85
CA SER A 34 1.22 4.61 -10.20
C SER A 34 1.94 5.82 -9.59
N TYR A 35 2.64 5.61 -8.50
CA TYR A 35 3.33 6.68 -7.79
C TYR A 35 4.62 6.21 -7.10
N LEU A 36 5.47 7.16 -6.79
CA LEU A 36 6.62 6.95 -5.91
C LEU A 36 6.28 7.48 -4.51
N PHE A 37 6.45 6.64 -3.49
CA PHE A 37 6.36 7.03 -2.09
C PHE A 37 7.77 7.20 -1.53
N GLN A 38 8.03 8.32 -0.85
CA GLN A 38 9.31 8.59 -0.19
C GLN A 38 9.14 9.63 0.92
N GLY A 39 9.71 9.40 2.10
CA GLY A 39 9.79 10.38 3.18
C GLY A 39 8.42 10.91 3.66
N GLY A 40 7.38 10.10 3.63
CA GLY A 40 6.02 10.50 3.98
C GLY A 40 5.29 11.30 2.90
N ALA A 41 5.86 11.42 1.71
CA ALA A 41 5.24 12.09 0.56
C ALA A 41 5.03 11.12 -0.60
N SER A 42 4.12 11.44 -1.51
CA SER A 42 3.90 10.69 -2.73
C SER A 42 3.86 11.60 -3.95
N ALA A 43 4.36 11.12 -5.08
CA ALA A 43 4.33 11.82 -6.36
C ALA A 43 3.96 10.86 -7.50
N PRO A 44 3.17 11.28 -8.49
CA PRO A 44 2.90 10.47 -9.68
C PRO A 44 4.19 10.00 -10.35
N ALA A 45 4.25 8.73 -10.73
CA ALA A 45 5.42 8.16 -11.38
C ALA A 45 5.03 7.06 -12.36
N VAL A 46 5.84 6.89 -13.41
CA VAL A 46 5.80 5.71 -14.27
C VAL A 46 6.82 4.72 -13.71
N ILE A 47 6.35 3.56 -13.27
CA ILE A 47 7.20 2.54 -12.67
C ILE A 47 7.77 1.64 -13.78
N GLY A 48 9.08 1.72 -13.96
CA GLY A 48 9.80 0.98 -14.99
C GLY A 48 10.69 -0.15 -14.43
N PRO A 49 11.43 -0.84 -15.32
CA PRO A 49 12.31 -1.94 -14.90
C PRO A 49 13.36 -1.54 -13.85
N ARG A 50 13.87 -0.31 -13.91
CA ARG A 50 14.86 0.20 -12.93
C ARG A 50 14.26 0.36 -11.54
N ASP A 51 12.99 0.78 -11.47
CA ASP A 51 12.30 0.96 -10.19
C ASP A 51 11.98 -0.37 -9.51
N ARG A 52 11.84 -1.44 -10.30
CA ARG A 52 11.57 -2.80 -9.82
C ARG A 52 12.84 -3.58 -9.48
N ALA A 53 13.99 -3.19 -10.07
CA ALA A 53 15.25 -3.93 -9.94
C ALA A 53 15.67 -4.09 -8.48
N GLY A 54 15.96 -5.34 -8.06
CA GLY A 54 16.38 -5.67 -6.69
C GLY A 54 15.30 -5.47 -5.63
N ARG A 55 14.03 -5.35 -6.02
CA ARG A 55 12.89 -5.17 -5.11
C ARG A 55 11.97 -6.39 -5.13
N ILE A 56 11.26 -6.56 -4.03
CA ILE A 56 10.30 -7.64 -3.83
C ILE A 56 8.90 -7.08 -4.10
N PRO A 57 8.13 -7.68 -5.04
CA PRO A 57 6.75 -7.28 -5.28
C PRO A 57 5.84 -7.76 -4.14
N VAL A 58 5.05 -6.84 -3.59
CA VAL A 58 4.00 -7.15 -2.62
C VAL A 58 2.68 -6.64 -3.18
N LEU A 59 1.74 -7.56 -3.42
CA LEU A 59 0.44 -7.22 -3.95
C LEU A 59 -0.40 -6.52 -2.89
N ALA A 60 -0.98 -5.39 -3.25
CA ALA A 60 -1.81 -4.56 -2.38
C ALA A 60 -3.26 -4.54 -2.89
N CYS A 61 -4.10 -5.40 -2.34
CA CYS A 61 -5.54 -5.44 -2.60
C CYS A 61 -6.36 -4.56 -1.65
N GLY A 62 -5.77 -4.14 -0.54
CA GLY A 62 -6.41 -3.30 0.48
C GLY A 62 -5.63 -1.99 0.73
N SER A 63 -5.40 -1.67 1.99
CA SER A 63 -4.88 -0.36 2.42
C SER A 63 -3.43 -0.06 2.02
N ASN A 64 -2.62 -1.06 1.72
CA ASN A 64 -1.21 -0.85 1.34
C ASN A 64 -1.01 -0.11 0.02
N ARG A 65 -2.06 0.09 -0.76
CA ARG A 65 -2.06 0.94 -1.95
C ARG A 65 -2.14 2.44 -1.63
N ALA A 66 -2.53 2.78 -0.39
CA ALA A 66 -2.76 4.15 0.03
C ALA A 66 -1.47 4.81 0.56
N PRO A 67 -1.08 6.00 0.06
CA PRO A 67 0.10 6.72 0.56
C PRO A 67 0.05 6.97 2.07
N ALA A 68 -1.12 7.27 2.63
CA ALA A 68 -1.30 7.49 4.07
C ALA A 68 -0.98 6.24 4.90
N GLN A 69 -1.30 5.04 4.40
CA GLN A 69 -0.96 3.80 5.06
C GLN A 69 0.55 3.52 5.01
N LEU A 70 1.19 3.79 3.88
CA LEU A 70 2.64 3.67 3.77
C LEU A 70 3.35 4.67 4.70
N ALA A 71 2.88 5.91 4.78
CA ALA A 71 3.41 6.91 5.70
C ALA A 71 3.34 6.44 7.16
N ARG A 72 2.22 5.82 7.56
CA ARG A 72 2.08 5.24 8.90
C ARG A 72 3.02 4.05 9.13
N LYS A 73 3.08 3.12 8.18
CA LYS A 73 3.88 1.89 8.31
C LYS A 73 5.38 2.19 8.37
N PHE A 74 5.84 3.11 7.55
CA PHE A 74 7.26 3.43 7.39
C PHE A 74 7.66 4.77 8.05
N ALA A 75 6.87 5.28 9.01
CA ALA A 75 7.16 6.54 9.70
C ALA A 75 8.56 6.57 10.37
N ALA A 76 9.03 5.44 10.88
CA ALA A 76 10.36 5.30 11.48
C ALA A 76 11.50 5.09 10.44
N MET A 77 11.18 5.07 9.16
CA MET A 77 12.11 4.81 8.06
C MET A 77 12.01 5.93 7.01
N PRO A 78 12.44 7.16 7.31
CA PRO A 78 12.24 8.33 6.46
C PRO A 78 12.92 8.22 5.09
N ASP A 79 13.95 7.39 4.97
CA ASP A 79 14.67 7.14 3.72
C ASP A 79 14.03 6.03 2.86
N ALA A 80 12.91 5.45 3.30
CA ALA A 80 12.21 4.42 2.54
C ALA A 80 11.69 4.99 1.21
N VAL A 81 12.09 4.36 0.11
CA VAL A 81 11.62 4.65 -1.24
C VAL A 81 10.84 3.45 -1.75
N ILE A 82 9.56 3.64 -2.01
CA ILE A 82 8.64 2.57 -2.42
C ILE A 82 7.94 2.97 -3.72
N PRO A 83 8.34 2.38 -4.86
CA PRO A 83 7.54 2.44 -6.07
C PRO A 83 6.24 1.67 -5.88
N VAL A 84 5.12 2.30 -6.22
CA VAL A 84 3.78 1.72 -6.12
C VAL A 84 3.15 1.73 -7.49
N GLU A 85 2.98 0.55 -8.05
CA GLU A 85 2.54 0.35 -9.42
C GLU A 85 1.07 -0.06 -9.46
N ARG A 86 0.26 0.70 -10.21
CA ARG A 86 -1.11 0.32 -10.52
C ARG A 86 -1.12 -0.81 -11.54
N VAL A 87 -1.80 -1.88 -11.23
CA VAL A 87 -1.87 -3.09 -12.07
C VAL A 87 -3.31 -3.59 -12.17
N PHE A 88 -3.55 -4.46 -13.15
CA PHE A 88 -4.81 -5.18 -13.29
C PHE A 88 -4.55 -6.68 -13.19
N LEU A 89 -5.35 -7.36 -12.39
CA LEU A 89 -5.30 -8.81 -12.23
C LEU A 89 -6.57 -9.43 -12.81
N SER A 90 -6.40 -10.39 -13.72
CA SER A 90 -7.50 -11.12 -14.32
C SER A 90 -7.88 -12.34 -13.48
N ASP A 91 -9.16 -12.70 -13.50
CA ASP A 91 -9.74 -13.84 -12.80
C ASP A 91 -9.69 -13.76 -11.28
N PHE A 92 -9.54 -12.54 -10.74
CA PHE A 92 -9.59 -12.26 -9.31
C PHE A 92 -10.43 -11.03 -9.04
N ASP A 93 -10.97 -10.97 -7.81
CA ASP A 93 -11.64 -9.79 -7.28
C ASP A 93 -11.10 -9.48 -5.88
N SER A 94 -11.16 -8.19 -5.51
CA SER A 94 -10.85 -7.75 -4.16
C SER A 94 -12.15 -7.70 -3.37
N VAL A 95 -12.26 -8.53 -2.35
CA VAL A 95 -13.45 -8.69 -1.53
C VAL A 95 -13.13 -8.46 -0.05
N TYR A 96 -14.15 -8.29 0.77
CA TYR A 96 -13.95 -8.23 2.23
C TYR A 96 -13.69 -9.62 2.80
N ALA A 97 -12.65 -9.74 3.62
CA ALA A 97 -12.38 -10.95 4.38
C ALA A 97 -13.40 -11.09 5.52
N ALA A 98 -13.71 -12.33 5.92
CA ALA A 98 -14.51 -12.61 7.11
C ALA A 98 -13.70 -12.42 8.41
N HIS A 99 -13.02 -11.26 8.51
CA HIS A 99 -12.11 -10.94 9.59
C HIS A 99 -12.15 -9.45 9.90
N ILE A 100 -12.23 -9.12 11.18
CA ILE A 100 -12.17 -7.75 11.69
C ILE A 100 -10.77 -7.50 12.25
N SER A 101 -10.11 -6.47 11.78
CA SER A 101 -8.79 -6.06 12.28
C SER A 101 -8.87 -5.54 13.72
N GLY A 102 -7.71 -5.46 14.40
CA GLY A 102 -7.63 -4.98 15.78
C GLY A 102 -8.15 -3.55 16.02
N TYR A 103 -8.32 -2.75 14.97
CA TYR A 103 -8.93 -1.41 15.06
C TYR A 103 -10.35 -1.33 14.45
N GLY A 104 -10.96 -2.48 14.16
CA GLY A 104 -12.37 -2.58 13.75
C GLY A 104 -12.65 -2.52 12.25
N ALA A 105 -11.64 -2.42 11.38
CA ALA A 105 -11.85 -2.48 9.93
C ALA A 105 -12.01 -3.93 9.44
N ILE A 106 -12.86 -4.11 8.43
CA ILE A 106 -12.96 -5.38 7.70
C ILE A 106 -11.91 -5.35 6.58
N ALA A 107 -10.90 -6.21 6.68
CA ALA A 107 -9.77 -6.22 5.74
C ALA A 107 -10.19 -6.71 4.35
N ALA A 108 -9.54 -6.18 3.31
CA ALA A 108 -9.67 -6.72 1.96
C ALA A 108 -8.78 -7.95 1.77
N THR A 109 -9.25 -8.87 0.94
CA THR A 109 -8.52 -10.04 0.48
C THR A 109 -8.80 -10.29 -1.01
N LEU A 110 -8.03 -11.18 -1.63
CA LEU A 110 -8.29 -11.61 -3.00
C LEU A 110 -9.08 -12.90 -3.02
N GLN A 111 -10.04 -12.96 -3.93
CA GLN A 111 -10.83 -14.15 -4.22
C GLN A 111 -10.74 -14.46 -5.71
N HIS A 112 -10.57 -15.74 -6.07
CA HIS A 112 -10.69 -16.16 -7.46
C HIS A 112 -12.11 -15.89 -7.97
N SER A 113 -12.21 -15.22 -9.11
CA SER A 113 -13.45 -14.80 -9.75
C SER A 113 -13.26 -14.80 -11.26
N GLN A 114 -13.56 -15.92 -11.89
CA GLN A 114 -13.37 -16.11 -13.33
C GLN A 114 -14.06 -15.03 -14.16
N GLY A 115 -13.33 -14.43 -15.08
CA GLY A 115 -13.81 -13.37 -15.96
C GLY A 115 -13.79 -11.96 -15.33
N THR A 116 -13.50 -11.84 -14.04
CA THR A 116 -13.36 -10.55 -13.37
C THR A 116 -11.98 -9.95 -13.63
N ARG A 117 -11.90 -8.62 -13.69
CA ARG A 117 -10.64 -7.89 -13.78
C ARG A 117 -10.58 -6.88 -12.64
N ALA A 118 -9.75 -7.15 -11.65
CA ALA A 118 -9.56 -6.28 -10.51
C ALA A 118 -8.43 -5.27 -10.74
N GLU A 119 -8.65 -4.02 -10.35
CA GLU A 119 -7.60 -3.01 -10.25
C GLU A 119 -6.93 -3.13 -8.89
N LEU A 120 -5.62 -3.34 -8.90
CA LEU A 120 -4.80 -3.52 -7.72
C LEU A 120 -3.54 -2.67 -7.82
N PHE A 121 -2.70 -2.76 -6.78
CA PHE A 121 -1.38 -2.14 -6.77
C PHE A 121 -0.33 -3.16 -6.37
N VAL A 122 0.90 -2.94 -6.82
CA VAL A 122 2.08 -3.65 -6.35
C VAL A 122 3.01 -2.64 -5.69
N THR A 123 3.32 -2.87 -4.42
CA THR A 123 4.38 -2.13 -3.73
C THR A 123 5.71 -2.87 -3.95
N TRP A 124 6.67 -2.19 -4.54
CA TRP A 124 8.00 -2.73 -4.82
C TRP A 124 8.95 -2.40 -3.67
N LEU A 125 9.14 -3.35 -2.75
CA LEU A 125 9.88 -3.14 -1.51
C LEU A 125 11.33 -3.57 -1.64
N ALA A 126 12.26 -2.72 -1.18
CA ALA A 126 13.61 -3.16 -0.89
C ALA A 126 13.58 -4.23 0.22
N GLU A 127 14.50 -5.18 0.20
CA GLU A 127 14.55 -6.29 1.16
C GLU A 127 14.55 -5.79 2.61
N ALA A 128 15.26 -4.69 2.90
CA ALA A 128 15.32 -4.08 4.23
C ALA A 128 13.95 -3.58 4.77
N LEU A 129 12.96 -3.37 3.89
CA LEU A 129 11.60 -2.92 4.26
C LEU A 129 10.66 -4.10 4.58
N MET A 130 11.01 -5.31 4.16
CA MET A 130 10.15 -6.49 4.31
C MET A 130 9.82 -6.84 5.76
N PRO A 131 10.75 -6.81 6.73
CA PRO A 131 10.42 -7.10 8.13
C PRO A 131 9.34 -6.16 8.67
N ARG A 132 9.40 -4.88 8.31
CA ARG A 132 8.39 -3.90 8.74
C ARG A 132 7.03 -4.16 8.08
N MET A 133 7.01 -4.49 6.79
CA MET A 133 5.78 -4.86 6.11
C MET A 133 5.15 -6.07 6.79
N HIS A 134 5.89 -7.14 7.03
CA HIS A 134 5.40 -8.35 7.68
C HIS A 134 4.86 -8.09 9.09
N ALA A 135 5.57 -7.30 9.90
CA ALA A 135 5.14 -6.95 11.26
C ALA A 135 3.78 -6.21 11.28
N THR A 136 3.48 -5.45 10.22
CA THR A 136 2.24 -4.68 10.13
C THR A 136 1.08 -5.42 9.46
N GLU A 137 1.34 -6.59 8.86
CA GLU A 137 0.31 -7.46 8.25
C GLU A 137 -0.26 -8.50 9.23
N GLY A 138 0.12 -8.46 10.49
CA GLY A 138 -0.33 -9.44 11.49
C GLY A 138 0.18 -10.86 11.23
N ARG A 139 1.26 -11.01 10.46
CA ARG A 139 1.84 -12.30 10.13
C ARG A 139 2.28 -13.02 11.41
N GLY A 140 1.73 -14.22 11.66
CA GLY A 140 1.94 -14.98 12.90
C GLY A 140 0.85 -14.79 13.96
N ALA A 141 -0.08 -13.83 13.79
CA ALA A 141 -1.23 -13.66 14.68
C ALA A 141 -2.52 -14.25 14.09
N PHE A 142 -2.60 -14.41 12.76
CA PHE A 142 -3.82 -14.82 12.05
C PHE A 142 -3.59 -15.93 11.00
N TYR A 143 -2.37 -16.48 10.91
CA TYR A 143 -2.02 -17.57 9.99
C TYR A 143 -1.27 -18.69 10.71
#